data_78c09a4216ec32b2b37edeb54407fdb8
#
_entry.id   78c09a4216ec32b2b37edeb54407fdb8
#
_cell.length_a   1.000
_cell.length_b   1.000
_cell.length_c   1.000
_cell.angle_alpha   90.00
_cell.angle_beta   90.00
_cell.angle_gamma   90.00
#
_symmetry.space_group_name_H-M   'P 1'
#
loop_
_entity.id
_entity.type
_entity.pdbx_description
1 polymer ?
#
loop_
_entity_poly.entity_id
_entity_poly.type
_entity_poly.pdbx_seq_one_letter_code
_entity_poly.pdbx_strand_id
1 'polypeptide(L)'
;MAKYIMALDAGTTSNRCILFNEKGEMCSVAQKEFTQFFPKPGWVEHDAEEIWAAQLEVAKEAMANIQATAADICAIGITNQRETTIVWDKNTGEPVYHAIVWQCRRTAEYADSLKEKGLTETFRKKTGLVIDAYFSATKLKWLLDNVPGARERAERGELLFGTVETWLIWKLTQGQVHVTDYSNASRTMMFNINTLKWDDEILKELDIPKSMLSKPMPSSCVYGEVNPVFFGGPIPIAGAAGDQQAALFGQTCFRAGEAKNTYGTGCFLLMNTGEMPVSSKNGLVTTIAWGIDGKVVYALEGSIFVAGASIQWLRDEMKFIDSSTDSEYMARKVKDTNGCYVVPAFTGLGAPYWDQYARGTIVGLTRGVNKYHVIRATLESMAFQVNDVLEAMKADSGINLTSLKVDGGASANNLLMQMQADISNAPVNRPVCVETTAMGAAYLAGLAVGYWESMDDIKRNWSIDRVFEPEIAADLREKKLKMWKKAVACAFNWAKDE
;
A
#
# COMPACT_ATOMS: atom_id res chain seq x y z
N MET A 1 -12.31 -13.78 29.52
CA MET A 1 -12.08 -14.10 28.10
C MET A 1 -11.42 -12.88 27.49
N ALA A 2 -10.41 -13.06 26.62
CA ALA A 2 -9.80 -11.97 25.88
C ALA A 2 -10.88 -11.24 25.05
N LYS A 3 -10.77 -9.90 24.97
CA LYS A 3 -11.86 -9.04 24.47
C LYS A 3 -11.51 -8.34 23.17
N TYR A 4 -10.22 -8.28 22.84
CA TYR A 4 -9.76 -7.43 21.75
C TYR A 4 -8.75 -8.14 20.87
N ILE A 5 -8.73 -7.77 19.60
CA ILE A 5 -7.59 -7.96 18.71
C ILE A 5 -6.82 -6.64 18.61
N MET A 6 -5.52 -6.69 18.78
CA MET A 6 -4.63 -5.56 18.63
C MET A 6 -4.11 -5.51 17.18
N ALA A 7 -4.31 -4.40 16.49
CA ALA A 7 -3.70 -4.13 15.19
C ALA A 7 -2.56 -3.13 15.35
N LEU A 8 -1.38 -3.50 14.89
CA LEU A 8 -0.21 -2.64 14.77
C LEU A 8 -0.08 -2.22 13.30
N ASP A 9 -0.21 -0.91 13.05
CA ASP A 9 -0.11 -0.33 11.71
C ASP A 9 1.13 0.56 11.63
N ALA A 10 2.19 0.02 11.04
CA ALA A 10 3.46 0.71 10.83
C ALA A 10 3.47 1.41 9.47
N GLY A 11 2.88 2.60 9.40
CA GLY A 11 2.79 3.41 8.19
C GLY A 11 4.10 4.07 7.79
N THR A 12 4.07 4.85 6.70
CA THR A 12 5.27 5.54 6.19
C THR A 12 5.70 6.71 7.06
N THR A 13 4.76 7.43 7.66
CA THR A 13 5.05 8.66 8.43
C THR A 13 4.72 8.54 9.91
N SER A 14 3.96 7.52 10.29
CA SER A 14 3.51 7.31 11.67
C SER A 14 3.19 5.86 11.93
N ASN A 15 3.31 5.47 13.19
CA ASN A 15 2.85 4.18 13.70
C ASN A 15 1.52 4.38 14.43
N ARG A 16 0.66 3.37 14.32
CA ARG A 16 -0.65 3.36 14.94
C ARG A 16 -0.90 2.02 15.62
N CYS A 17 -1.66 2.05 16.71
CA CYS A 17 -2.22 0.86 17.33
C CYS A 17 -3.73 1.05 17.51
N ILE A 18 -4.51 0.06 17.10
CA ILE A 18 -5.97 0.04 17.26
C ILE A 18 -6.38 -1.26 17.94
N LEU A 19 -7.24 -1.17 18.94
CA LEU A 19 -7.86 -2.31 19.58
C LEU A 19 -9.31 -2.47 19.05
N PHE A 20 -9.58 -3.62 18.45
CA PHE A 20 -10.89 -3.97 17.89
C PHE A 20 -11.60 -5.00 18.76
N ASN A 21 -12.90 -4.83 18.97
CA ASN A 21 -13.74 -5.84 19.59
C ASN A 21 -14.29 -6.85 18.56
N GLU A 22 -15.05 -7.83 19.02
CA GLU A 22 -15.63 -8.90 18.19
C GLU A 22 -16.55 -8.37 17.08
N LYS A 23 -17.18 -7.20 17.27
CA LYS A 23 -18.02 -6.54 16.27
C LYS A 23 -17.20 -5.73 15.23
N GLY A 24 -15.88 -5.70 15.34
CA GLY A 24 -15.02 -4.87 14.49
C GLY A 24 -15.06 -3.38 14.86
N GLU A 25 -15.57 -3.02 16.03
CA GLU A 25 -15.59 -1.63 16.50
C GLU A 25 -14.24 -1.25 17.09
N MET A 26 -13.77 -0.04 16.78
CA MET A 26 -12.55 0.54 17.34
C MET A 26 -12.80 0.95 18.79
N CYS A 27 -12.18 0.26 19.75
CA CYS A 27 -12.32 0.53 21.18
C CYS A 27 -11.23 1.47 21.72
N SER A 28 -10.07 1.47 21.10
CA SER A 28 -8.96 2.36 21.45
C SER A 28 -8.08 2.60 20.25
N VAL A 29 -7.51 3.81 20.15
CA VAL A 29 -6.57 4.22 19.09
C VAL A 29 -5.45 5.03 19.75
N ALA A 30 -4.22 4.77 19.35
CA ALA A 30 -3.06 5.60 19.63
C ALA A 30 -2.21 5.72 18.37
N GLN A 31 -1.60 6.88 18.15
CA GLN A 31 -0.78 7.16 16.96
C GLN A 31 0.39 8.06 17.30
N LYS A 32 1.56 7.79 16.70
CA LYS A 32 2.76 8.60 16.84
C LYS A 32 3.50 8.70 15.52
N GLU A 33 3.88 9.91 15.14
CA GLU A 33 4.78 10.18 14.03
C GLU A 33 6.23 9.84 14.42
N PHE A 34 7.07 9.58 13.40
CA PHE A 34 8.49 9.37 13.57
C PHE A 34 9.29 10.11 12.49
N THR A 35 10.59 10.26 12.71
CA THR A 35 11.47 11.09 11.89
C THR A 35 11.66 10.54 10.48
N GLN A 36 11.55 11.42 9.49
CA GLN A 36 11.84 11.14 8.09
C GLN A 36 13.20 11.73 7.73
N PHE A 37 14.10 10.96 7.14
CA PHE A 37 15.43 11.41 6.75
C PHE A 37 15.55 11.51 5.22
N PHE A 38 16.07 12.64 4.74
CA PHE A 38 16.28 12.93 3.31
C PHE A 38 17.75 13.31 3.06
N PRO A 39 18.71 12.36 3.17
CA PRO A 39 20.14 12.68 3.18
C PRO A 39 20.67 13.22 1.85
N LYS A 40 19.99 12.87 0.73
CA LYS A 40 20.31 13.37 -0.63
C LYS A 40 19.01 13.49 -1.44
N PRO A 41 19.00 14.25 -2.54
CA PRO A 41 17.86 14.29 -3.45
C PRO A 41 17.43 12.89 -3.88
N GLY A 42 16.14 12.57 -3.72
CA GLY A 42 15.56 11.26 -4.04
C GLY A 42 15.89 10.12 -3.05
N TRP A 43 16.62 10.39 -1.97
CA TRP A 43 16.89 9.43 -0.90
C TRP A 43 15.92 9.61 0.25
N VAL A 44 15.37 8.50 0.73
CA VAL A 44 14.45 8.50 1.88
C VAL A 44 14.83 7.37 2.80
N GLU A 45 14.98 7.69 4.08
CA GLU A 45 15.40 6.75 5.13
C GLU A 45 14.58 6.92 6.39
N HIS A 46 14.46 5.84 7.16
CA HIS A 46 13.90 5.84 8.51
C HIS A 46 14.88 5.19 9.51
N ASP A 47 14.82 5.60 10.76
CA ASP A 47 15.46 4.88 11.84
C ASP A 47 14.59 3.68 12.26
N ALA A 48 15.10 2.45 12.09
CA ALA A 48 14.36 1.24 12.41
C ALA A 48 14.09 1.10 13.92
N GLU A 49 14.98 1.61 14.77
CA GLU A 49 14.76 1.63 16.21
C GLU A 49 13.69 2.64 16.62
N GLU A 50 13.61 3.79 15.94
CA GLU A 50 12.52 4.75 16.16
C GLU A 50 11.16 4.18 15.74
N ILE A 51 11.11 3.45 14.61
CA ILE A 51 9.88 2.72 14.18
C ILE A 51 9.47 1.73 15.28
N TRP A 52 10.41 0.93 15.80
CA TRP A 52 10.14 -0.02 16.87
C TRP A 52 9.65 0.66 18.15
N ALA A 53 10.38 1.68 18.63
CA ALA A 53 10.05 2.39 19.85
C ALA A 53 8.67 3.07 19.77
N ALA A 54 8.39 3.74 18.67
CA ALA A 54 7.09 4.38 18.42
C ALA A 54 5.95 3.34 18.37
N GLN A 55 6.17 2.18 17.70
CA GLN A 55 5.15 1.14 17.62
C GLN A 55 4.84 0.51 18.99
N LEU A 56 5.86 0.27 19.80
CA LEU A 56 5.68 -0.26 21.16
C LEU A 56 4.98 0.76 22.07
N GLU A 57 5.33 2.04 21.93
CA GLU A 57 4.72 3.12 22.72
C GLU A 57 3.22 3.24 22.42
N VAL A 58 2.81 3.32 21.15
CA VAL A 58 1.39 3.42 20.79
C VAL A 58 0.61 2.15 21.16
N ALA A 59 1.24 0.97 21.13
CA ALA A 59 0.61 -0.25 21.60
C ALA A 59 0.29 -0.19 23.11
N LYS A 60 1.24 0.25 23.92
CA LYS A 60 1.04 0.45 25.37
C LYS A 60 0.02 1.53 25.68
N GLU A 61 0.06 2.64 24.94
CA GLU A 61 -0.90 3.75 25.08
C GLU A 61 -2.33 3.29 24.76
N ALA A 62 -2.53 2.59 23.63
CA ALA A 62 -3.84 2.07 23.25
C ALA A 62 -4.40 1.11 24.30
N MET A 63 -3.59 0.25 24.89
CA MET A 63 -4.01 -0.60 26.02
C MET A 63 -4.36 0.22 27.26
N ALA A 64 -3.54 1.20 27.62
CA ALA A 64 -3.72 2.04 28.81
C ALA A 64 -5.01 2.88 28.72
N ASN A 65 -5.36 3.40 27.54
CA ASN A 65 -6.55 4.22 27.30
C ASN A 65 -7.85 3.53 27.73
N ILE A 66 -7.90 2.20 27.67
CA ILE A 66 -9.08 1.41 28.08
C ILE A 66 -8.76 0.45 29.23
N GLN A 67 -7.63 0.61 29.89
CA GLN A 67 -7.15 -0.20 31.01
C GLN A 67 -7.09 -1.71 30.68
N ALA A 68 -6.79 -2.05 29.41
CA ALA A 68 -6.60 -3.42 28.98
C ALA A 68 -5.23 -3.98 29.42
N THR A 69 -5.20 -5.26 29.73
CA THR A 69 -3.99 -6.03 30.04
C THR A 69 -3.68 -7.03 28.93
N ALA A 70 -2.53 -7.68 28.96
CA ALA A 70 -2.20 -8.74 28.01
C ALA A 70 -3.26 -9.85 27.95
N ALA A 71 -3.90 -10.16 29.09
CA ALA A 71 -4.99 -11.16 29.17
C ALA A 71 -6.29 -10.74 28.45
N ASP A 72 -6.44 -9.45 28.15
CA ASP A 72 -7.59 -8.94 27.37
C ASP A 72 -7.36 -8.96 25.87
N ILE A 73 -6.10 -9.17 25.42
CA ILE A 73 -5.73 -9.21 23.99
C ILE A 73 -5.64 -10.66 23.52
N CYS A 74 -6.44 -11.00 22.52
CA CYS A 74 -6.52 -12.36 21.98
C CYS A 74 -5.36 -12.66 21.02
N ALA A 75 -5.01 -11.69 20.17
CA ALA A 75 -3.89 -11.76 19.24
C ALA A 75 -3.47 -10.39 18.75
N ILE A 76 -2.28 -10.33 18.13
CA ILE A 76 -1.74 -9.17 17.43
C ILE A 76 -1.75 -9.44 15.93
N GLY A 77 -2.30 -8.50 15.14
CA GLY A 77 -2.12 -8.39 13.71
C GLY A 77 -1.20 -7.23 13.36
N ILE A 78 -0.31 -7.41 12.39
CA ILE A 78 0.66 -6.40 11.97
C ILE A 78 0.40 -6.04 10.51
N THR A 79 0.34 -4.76 10.23
CA THR A 79 0.38 -4.23 8.85
C THR A 79 1.43 -3.13 8.76
N ASN A 80 1.97 -2.92 7.58
CA ASN A 80 3.16 -2.09 7.43
C ASN A 80 3.26 -1.43 6.05
N GLN A 81 3.96 -0.30 5.99
CA GLN A 81 4.54 0.18 4.75
C GLN A 81 5.37 -0.92 4.11
N ARG A 82 5.08 -1.25 2.85
CA ARG A 82 5.73 -2.37 2.15
C ARG A 82 7.12 -1.96 1.65
N GLU A 83 7.91 -2.92 1.19
CA GLU A 83 9.20 -2.80 0.49
C GLU A 83 10.31 -2.10 1.27
N THR A 84 10.02 -1.34 2.31
CA THR A 84 11.03 -0.70 3.16
C THR A 84 11.97 -1.76 3.74
N THR A 85 13.26 -1.56 3.52
CA THR A 85 14.30 -2.59 3.69
C THR A 85 15.13 -2.31 4.93
N ILE A 86 15.18 -3.29 5.84
CA ILE A 86 15.95 -3.24 7.09
C ILE A 86 16.93 -4.41 7.11
N VAL A 87 18.19 -4.14 7.49
CA VAL A 87 19.22 -5.16 7.72
C VAL A 87 19.79 -4.94 9.11
N TRP A 88 19.90 -6.00 9.89
CA TRP A 88 20.40 -5.93 11.27
C TRP A 88 21.27 -7.13 11.63
N ASP A 89 22.10 -6.96 12.64
CA ASP A 89 22.88 -8.03 13.26
C ASP A 89 21.98 -8.95 14.06
N LYS A 90 22.03 -10.26 13.78
CA LYS A 90 21.16 -11.24 14.45
C LYS A 90 21.50 -11.47 15.94
N ASN A 91 22.71 -11.11 16.36
CA ASN A 91 23.18 -11.34 17.73
C ASN A 91 22.92 -10.13 18.62
N THR A 92 23.12 -8.90 18.09
CA THR A 92 22.94 -7.66 18.86
C THR A 92 21.55 -7.06 18.65
N GLY A 93 20.92 -7.33 17.51
CA GLY A 93 19.66 -6.71 17.12
C GLY A 93 19.82 -5.29 16.58
N GLU A 94 21.05 -4.81 16.39
CA GLU A 94 21.29 -3.45 15.90
C GLU A 94 21.21 -3.36 14.39
N PRO A 95 20.43 -2.42 13.82
CA PRO A 95 20.44 -2.15 12.39
C PRO A 95 21.85 -1.73 11.92
N VAL A 96 22.28 -2.26 10.76
CA VAL A 96 23.60 -1.91 10.18
C VAL A 96 23.58 -0.56 9.45
N TYR A 97 22.38 -0.08 9.12
CA TYR A 97 22.11 1.18 8.45
C TYR A 97 20.65 1.59 8.68
N HIS A 98 20.30 2.83 8.40
CA HIS A 98 18.89 3.25 8.36
C HIS A 98 18.06 2.37 7.42
N ALA A 99 16.80 2.16 7.74
CA ALA A 99 15.85 1.51 6.85
C ALA A 99 15.72 2.32 5.54
N ILE A 100 15.94 1.67 4.40
CA ILE A 100 15.78 2.34 3.09
C ILE A 100 14.31 2.22 2.68
N VAL A 101 13.63 3.38 2.61
CA VAL A 101 12.19 3.47 2.41
C VAL A 101 11.80 3.12 0.97
N TRP A 102 10.60 2.61 0.77
CA TRP A 102 10.04 2.26 -0.55
C TRP A 102 10.08 3.42 -1.57
N GLN A 103 9.98 4.67 -1.11
CA GLN A 103 10.05 5.88 -1.94
C GLN A 103 11.47 6.21 -2.45
N CYS A 104 12.49 5.60 -1.84
CA CYS A 104 13.89 5.94 -2.12
C CYS A 104 14.32 5.52 -3.52
N ARG A 105 14.90 6.45 -4.28
CA ARG A 105 15.32 6.24 -5.68
C ARG A 105 16.82 5.96 -5.87
N ARG A 106 17.60 5.80 -4.77
CA ARG A 106 19.06 5.60 -4.82
C ARG A 106 19.53 4.41 -5.66
N THR A 107 18.65 3.43 -5.88
CA THR A 107 18.96 2.21 -6.61
C THR A 107 18.36 2.19 -8.02
N ALA A 108 17.91 3.34 -8.54
CA ALA A 108 17.28 3.42 -9.87
C ALA A 108 18.23 2.99 -10.97
N GLU A 109 19.49 3.45 -10.95
CA GLU A 109 20.52 3.06 -11.95
C GLU A 109 20.78 1.55 -11.94
N TYR A 110 20.82 0.93 -10.75
CA TYR A 110 20.99 -0.51 -10.66
C TYR A 110 19.76 -1.26 -11.22
N ALA A 111 18.55 -0.78 -10.93
CA ALA A 111 17.34 -1.34 -11.51
C ALA A 111 17.34 -1.24 -13.05
N ASP A 112 17.81 -0.13 -13.61
CA ASP A 112 17.93 0.04 -15.07
C ASP A 112 18.99 -0.90 -15.66
N SER A 113 20.11 -1.12 -15.00
CA SER A 113 21.12 -2.09 -15.42
C SER A 113 20.60 -3.52 -15.52
N LEU A 114 19.68 -3.93 -14.61
CA LEU A 114 19.02 -5.23 -14.69
C LEU A 114 18.07 -5.35 -15.89
N LYS A 115 17.38 -4.25 -16.25
CA LYS A 115 16.54 -4.20 -17.47
C LYS A 115 17.39 -4.30 -18.73
N GLU A 116 18.52 -3.60 -18.79
CA GLU A 116 19.49 -3.65 -19.90
C GLU A 116 20.08 -5.05 -20.10
N LYS A 117 20.25 -5.83 -19.04
CA LYS A 117 20.62 -7.25 -19.10
C LYS A 117 19.50 -8.16 -19.64
N GLY A 118 18.31 -7.62 -19.93
CA GLY A 118 17.19 -8.38 -20.46
C GLY A 118 16.41 -9.21 -19.42
N LEU A 119 16.54 -8.89 -18.14
CA LEU A 119 15.97 -9.70 -17.04
C LEU A 119 14.49 -9.38 -16.74
N THR A 120 13.90 -8.38 -17.38
CA THR A 120 12.53 -7.90 -17.13
C THR A 120 11.50 -9.03 -17.13
N GLU A 121 11.50 -9.88 -18.16
CA GLU A 121 10.52 -10.97 -18.26
C GLU A 121 10.75 -12.08 -17.23
N THR A 122 12.00 -12.36 -16.87
CA THR A 122 12.34 -13.35 -15.83
C THR A 122 11.79 -12.91 -14.48
N PHE A 123 12.05 -11.65 -14.07
CA PHE A 123 11.52 -11.10 -12.84
C PHE A 123 9.99 -11.06 -12.85
N ARG A 124 9.39 -10.57 -13.93
CA ARG A 124 7.92 -10.50 -14.05
C ARG A 124 7.25 -11.86 -13.90
N LYS A 125 7.74 -12.90 -14.58
CA LYS A 125 7.17 -14.25 -14.49
C LYS A 125 7.28 -14.86 -13.10
N LYS A 126 8.39 -14.61 -12.41
CA LYS A 126 8.66 -15.22 -11.11
C LYS A 126 8.04 -14.45 -9.96
N THR A 127 8.12 -13.13 -10.00
CA THR A 127 7.74 -12.27 -8.87
C THR A 127 6.43 -11.51 -9.08
N GLY A 128 5.92 -11.44 -10.32
CA GLY A 128 4.77 -10.61 -10.69
C GLY A 128 5.09 -9.12 -10.81
N LEU A 129 6.34 -8.71 -10.52
CA LEU A 129 6.74 -7.32 -10.41
C LEU A 129 7.51 -6.84 -11.64
N VAL A 130 7.53 -5.53 -11.83
CA VAL A 130 8.48 -4.85 -12.72
C VAL A 130 9.82 -4.66 -11.99
N ILE A 131 10.92 -4.53 -12.71
CA ILE A 131 12.21 -4.15 -12.11
C ILE A 131 12.18 -2.65 -11.84
N ASP A 132 12.19 -2.26 -10.57
CA ASP A 132 12.20 -0.86 -10.13
C ASP A 132 12.84 -0.71 -8.75
N ALA A 133 13.41 0.47 -8.48
CA ALA A 133 13.95 0.85 -7.17
C ALA A 133 12.90 0.84 -6.04
N TYR A 134 11.62 0.79 -6.38
CA TYR A 134 10.51 0.69 -5.44
C TYR A 134 10.61 -0.56 -4.55
N PHE A 135 10.99 -1.71 -5.11
CA PHE A 135 10.99 -3.00 -4.41
C PHE A 135 12.26 -3.24 -3.58
N SER A 136 12.22 -4.20 -2.65
CA SER A 136 13.26 -4.36 -1.62
C SER A 136 14.62 -4.83 -2.16
N ALA A 137 14.64 -5.68 -3.17
CA ALA A 137 15.85 -6.39 -3.62
C ALA A 137 17.03 -5.47 -3.95
N THR A 138 16.76 -4.39 -4.71
CA THR A 138 17.81 -3.43 -5.11
C THR A 138 18.37 -2.67 -3.91
N LYS A 139 17.52 -2.38 -2.90
CA LYS A 139 17.92 -1.73 -1.66
C LYS A 139 18.77 -2.63 -0.77
N LEU A 140 18.40 -3.93 -0.69
CA LEU A 140 19.18 -4.92 0.03
C LEU A 140 20.57 -5.08 -0.61
N LYS A 141 20.63 -5.19 -1.94
CA LYS A 141 21.90 -5.22 -2.66
C LYS A 141 22.75 -3.98 -2.37
N TRP A 142 22.13 -2.81 -2.42
CA TRP A 142 22.83 -1.55 -2.13
C TRP A 142 23.43 -1.55 -0.71
N LEU A 143 22.70 -2.02 0.29
CA LEU A 143 23.21 -2.13 1.67
C LEU A 143 24.42 -3.04 1.75
N LEU A 144 24.36 -4.20 1.11
CA LEU A 144 25.48 -5.16 1.10
C LEU A 144 26.74 -4.60 0.42
N ASP A 145 26.57 -3.79 -0.62
CA ASP A 145 27.67 -3.25 -1.41
C ASP A 145 28.24 -1.94 -0.86
N ASN A 146 27.46 -1.17 -0.08
CA ASN A 146 27.86 0.18 0.33
C ASN A 146 28.07 0.35 1.85
N VAL A 147 27.53 -0.55 2.67
CA VAL A 147 27.78 -0.51 4.13
C VAL A 147 29.05 -1.31 4.43
N PRO A 148 30.08 -0.68 5.04
CA PRO A 148 31.35 -1.35 5.30
C PRO A 148 31.19 -2.66 6.09
N GLY A 149 31.73 -3.75 5.57
CA GLY A 149 31.72 -5.08 6.20
C GLY A 149 30.35 -5.80 6.16
N ALA A 150 29.31 -5.20 5.55
CA ALA A 150 27.98 -5.82 5.52
C ALA A 150 27.97 -7.10 4.68
N ARG A 151 28.63 -7.09 3.54
CA ARG A 151 28.68 -8.27 2.65
C ARG A 151 29.34 -9.46 3.31
N GLU A 152 30.52 -9.29 3.86
CA GLU A 152 31.26 -10.36 4.53
C GLU A 152 30.51 -10.90 5.75
N ARG A 153 29.84 -10.02 6.49
CA ARG A 153 29.00 -10.43 7.63
C ARG A 153 27.77 -11.21 7.18
N ALA A 154 27.14 -10.79 6.08
CA ALA A 154 26.00 -11.49 5.50
C ALA A 154 26.38 -12.89 4.99
N GLU A 155 27.53 -13.02 4.31
CA GLU A 155 28.06 -14.32 3.86
C GLU A 155 28.38 -15.26 5.02
N ARG A 156 28.85 -14.74 6.16
CA ARG A 156 29.02 -15.52 7.41
C ARG A 156 27.70 -15.82 8.12
N GLY A 157 26.56 -15.33 7.61
CA GLY A 157 25.24 -15.54 8.21
C GLY A 157 25.03 -14.78 9.53
N GLU A 158 25.67 -13.63 9.70
CA GLU A 158 25.57 -12.77 10.88
C GLU A 158 24.47 -11.73 10.76
N LEU A 159 24.02 -11.43 9.54
CA LEU A 159 23.02 -10.42 9.25
C LEU A 159 21.67 -11.04 8.86
N LEU A 160 20.59 -10.38 9.26
CA LEU A 160 19.22 -10.67 8.85
C LEU A 160 18.64 -9.53 8.04
N PHE A 161 17.77 -9.86 7.12
CA PHE A 161 16.97 -8.94 6.32
C PHE A 161 15.50 -9.10 6.66
N GLY A 162 14.76 -8.00 6.65
CA GLY A 162 13.30 -7.98 6.71
C GLY A 162 12.70 -6.70 6.18
N THR A 163 11.43 -6.77 5.88
CA THR A 163 10.53 -5.63 5.79
C THR A 163 10.05 -5.25 7.19
N VAL A 164 9.27 -4.18 7.32
CA VAL A 164 8.95 -3.60 8.63
C VAL A 164 8.23 -4.59 9.54
N GLU A 165 7.30 -5.40 9.03
CA GLU A 165 6.62 -6.41 9.84
C GLU A 165 7.56 -7.50 10.36
N THR A 166 8.53 -7.93 9.52
CA THR A 166 9.56 -8.90 9.94
C THR A 166 10.40 -8.34 11.10
N TRP A 167 10.79 -7.07 10.98
CA TRP A 167 11.49 -6.35 12.05
C TRP A 167 10.67 -6.29 13.34
N LEU A 168 9.39 -5.91 13.26
CA LEU A 168 8.51 -5.82 14.42
C LEU A 168 8.27 -7.18 15.07
N ILE A 169 8.05 -8.25 14.28
CA ILE A 169 7.91 -9.61 14.80
C ILE A 169 9.20 -10.04 15.52
N TRP A 170 10.34 -9.79 14.89
CA TRP A 170 11.65 -10.11 15.48
C TRP A 170 11.88 -9.38 16.81
N LYS A 171 11.58 -8.08 16.88
CA LYS A 171 11.68 -7.27 18.11
C LYS A 171 10.69 -7.72 19.18
N LEU A 172 9.42 -7.94 18.84
CA LEU A 172 8.38 -8.39 19.77
C LEU A 172 8.69 -9.76 20.38
N THR A 173 9.36 -10.63 19.64
CA THR A 173 9.77 -11.97 20.11
C THR A 173 11.19 -12.01 20.70
N GLN A 174 11.84 -10.85 20.88
CA GLN A 174 13.23 -10.74 21.32
C GLN A 174 14.20 -11.65 20.53
N GLY A 175 14.09 -11.61 19.19
CA GLY A 175 14.98 -12.32 18.29
C GLY A 175 14.69 -13.81 18.08
N GLN A 176 13.61 -14.34 18.64
CA GLN A 176 13.28 -15.75 18.53
C GLN A 176 12.63 -16.14 17.19
N VAL A 177 11.96 -15.19 16.53
CA VAL A 177 11.18 -15.45 15.30
C VAL A 177 11.62 -14.52 14.18
N HIS A 178 12.10 -15.10 13.08
CA HIS A 178 12.50 -14.39 11.87
C HIS A 178 11.64 -14.89 10.69
N VAL A 179 10.50 -14.25 10.48
CA VAL A 179 9.48 -14.62 9.47
C VAL A 179 8.99 -13.40 8.72
N THR A 180 8.41 -13.61 7.56
CA THR A 180 7.62 -12.63 6.80
C THR A 180 6.34 -13.30 6.31
N ASP A 181 5.30 -12.52 6.01
CA ASP A 181 4.12 -13.06 5.36
C ASP A 181 4.27 -13.09 3.83
N TYR A 182 3.43 -13.89 3.15
CA TYR A 182 3.49 -14.01 1.69
C TYR A 182 3.21 -12.68 0.97
N SER A 183 2.37 -11.81 1.53
CA SER A 183 2.06 -10.53 0.89
C SER A 183 3.27 -9.60 0.89
N ASN A 184 3.97 -9.43 2.02
CA ASN A 184 5.22 -8.67 2.11
C ASN A 184 6.36 -9.34 1.32
N ALA A 185 6.52 -10.66 1.42
CA ALA A 185 7.51 -11.38 0.62
C ALA A 185 7.35 -11.11 -0.87
N SER A 186 6.11 -11.09 -1.38
CA SER A 186 5.81 -10.82 -2.79
C SER A 186 6.21 -9.41 -3.25
N ARG A 187 6.50 -8.49 -2.32
CA ARG A 187 6.95 -7.11 -2.64
C ARG A 187 8.46 -6.94 -2.64
N THR A 188 9.20 -8.00 -2.36
CA THR A 188 10.67 -7.91 -2.25
C THR A 188 11.40 -7.97 -3.58
N MET A 189 10.75 -8.42 -4.65
CA MET A 189 11.36 -8.75 -5.96
C MET A 189 12.37 -9.94 -5.88
N MET A 190 12.33 -10.71 -4.79
CA MET A 190 13.15 -11.93 -4.58
C MET A 190 12.30 -13.18 -4.40
N PHE A 191 11.00 -13.01 -4.15
CA PHE A 191 10.07 -14.08 -3.83
C PHE A 191 9.33 -14.57 -5.09
N ASN A 192 9.37 -15.87 -5.34
CA ASN A 192 8.65 -16.47 -6.44
C ASN A 192 7.19 -16.74 -6.01
N ILE A 193 6.27 -15.94 -6.56
CA ILE A 193 4.85 -15.99 -6.20
C ILE A 193 4.15 -17.26 -6.67
N ASN A 194 4.75 -18.04 -7.59
CA ASN A 194 4.19 -19.29 -8.09
C ASN A 194 4.58 -20.48 -7.22
N THR A 195 5.79 -20.45 -6.63
CA THR A 195 6.32 -21.55 -5.80
C THR A 195 6.26 -21.26 -4.30
N LEU A 196 5.93 -20.01 -3.93
CA LEU A 196 5.90 -19.51 -2.54
C LEU A 196 7.24 -19.68 -1.81
N LYS A 197 8.33 -19.43 -2.53
CA LYS A 197 9.70 -19.56 -2.02
C LYS A 197 10.56 -18.38 -2.52
N TRP A 198 11.63 -18.11 -1.79
CA TRP A 198 12.72 -17.28 -2.31
C TRP A 198 13.30 -17.91 -3.55
N ASP A 199 13.49 -17.12 -4.62
CA ASP A 199 13.93 -17.62 -5.92
C ASP A 199 15.45 -17.64 -6.01
N ASP A 200 16.04 -18.86 -6.05
CA ASP A 200 17.49 -19.04 -6.03
C ASP A 200 18.21 -18.44 -7.25
N GLU A 201 17.55 -18.37 -8.41
CA GLU A 201 18.13 -17.76 -9.62
C GLU A 201 18.19 -16.23 -9.46
N ILE A 202 17.13 -15.62 -8.95
CA ILE A 202 17.08 -14.18 -8.66
C ILE A 202 18.12 -13.83 -7.58
N LEU A 203 18.18 -14.59 -6.48
CA LEU A 203 19.14 -14.36 -5.42
C LEU A 203 20.59 -14.44 -5.92
N LYS A 204 20.88 -15.39 -6.80
CA LYS A 204 22.20 -15.53 -7.43
C LYS A 204 22.51 -14.32 -8.34
N GLU A 205 21.56 -13.87 -9.16
CA GLU A 205 21.76 -12.71 -10.05
C GLU A 205 22.01 -11.42 -9.24
N LEU A 206 21.32 -11.27 -8.11
CA LEU A 206 21.46 -10.11 -7.24
C LEU A 206 22.63 -10.26 -6.24
N ASP A 207 23.27 -11.43 -6.18
CA ASP A 207 24.32 -11.75 -5.23
C ASP A 207 23.87 -11.48 -3.77
N ILE A 208 22.72 -12.05 -3.39
CA ILE A 208 22.13 -11.93 -2.06
C ILE A 208 22.21 -13.27 -1.33
N PRO A 209 22.88 -13.35 -0.16
CA PRO A 209 22.96 -14.56 0.64
C PRO A 209 21.59 -15.00 1.16
N LYS A 210 21.17 -16.21 0.85
CA LYS A 210 19.88 -16.76 1.28
C LYS A 210 19.73 -16.87 2.80
N SER A 211 20.84 -16.98 3.51
CA SER A 211 20.89 -17.03 4.99
C SER A 211 20.34 -15.79 5.69
N MET A 212 20.27 -14.65 4.98
CA MET A 212 19.70 -13.40 5.50
C MET A 212 18.17 -13.39 5.49
N LEU A 213 17.55 -14.26 4.69
CA LEU A 213 16.13 -14.15 4.37
C LEU A 213 15.28 -14.83 5.43
N SER A 214 14.16 -14.18 5.77
CA SER A 214 13.17 -14.69 6.72
C SER A 214 12.39 -15.87 6.13
N LYS A 215 11.79 -16.69 6.99
CA LYS A 215 10.90 -17.78 6.56
C LYS A 215 9.56 -17.18 6.08
N PRO A 216 9.15 -17.39 4.82
CA PRO A 216 7.84 -16.96 4.35
C PRO A 216 6.74 -17.84 4.98
N MET A 217 5.65 -17.20 5.42
CA MET A 217 4.51 -17.86 6.07
C MET A 217 3.18 -17.30 5.54
N PRO A 218 2.04 -18.00 5.73
CA PRO A 218 0.72 -17.45 5.42
C PRO A 218 0.45 -16.14 6.16
N SER A 219 -0.42 -15.28 5.62
CA SER A 219 -0.78 -13.98 6.22
C SER A 219 -1.63 -14.13 7.50
N SER A 220 -2.35 -15.26 7.64
CA SER A 220 -3.13 -15.62 8.83
C SER A 220 -2.62 -16.93 9.38
N CYS A 221 -1.75 -16.86 10.36
CA CYS A 221 -1.23 -18.00 11.14
C CYS A 221 -0.49 -17.47 12.37
N VAL A 222 -0.32 -18.30 13.39
CA VAL A 222 0.48 -17.93 14.56
C VAL A 222 1.97 -17.99 14.20
N TYR A 223 2.64 -16.84 14.22
CA TYR A 223 4.08 -16.70 13.96
C TYR A 223 4.93 -16.99 15.19
N GLY A 224 4.42 -16.64 16.37
CA GLY A 224 5.05 -16.74 17.67
C GLY A 224 4.28 -15.95 18.73
N GLU A 225 4.89 -15.77 19.88
CA GLU A 225 4.30 -15.01 20.99
C GLU A 225 5.17 -13.81 21.34
N VAL A 226 4.53 -12.72 21.71
CA VAL A 226 5.22 -11.54 22.24
C VAL A 226 5.90 -11.91 23.55
N ASN A 227 7.15 -11.45 23.71
CA ASN A 227 7.84 -11.64 25.00
C ASN A 227 7.08 -10.89 26.12
N PRO A 228 6.78 -11.57 27.25
CA PRO A 228 5.99 -10.98 28.34
C PRO A 228 6.51 -9.66 28.92
N VAL A 229 7.79 -9.35 28.72
CA VAL A 229 8.42 -8.10 29.19
C VAL A 229 7.75 -6.85 28.60
N PHE A 230 7.13 -6.94 27.42
CA PHE A 230 6.55 -5.78 26.75
C PHE A 230 5.16 -5.40 27.27
N PHE A 231 4.30 -6.41 27.52
CA PHE A 231 2.88 -6.19 27.88
C PHE A 231 2.45 -6.90 29.18
N GLY A 232 3.40 -7.51 29.92
CA GLY A 232 3.12 -8.21 31.18
C GLY A 232 2.54 -9.62 31.01
N GLY A 233 2.47 -10.14 29.78
CA GLY A 233 2.04 -11.51 29.45
C GLY A 233 2.28 -11.84 27.99
N PRO A 234 2.25 -13.13 27.61
CA PRO A 234 2.37 -13.54 26.22
C PRO A 234 1.12 -13.18 25.46
N ILE A 235 1.27 -12.73 24.21
CA ILE A 235 0.18 -12.47 23.27
C ILE A 235 0.58 -13.09 21.93
N PRO A 236 -0.25 -13.93 21.28
CA PRO A 236 0.04 -14.48 19.97
C PRO A 236 0.18 -13.39 18.90
N ILE A 237 1.22 -13.43 18.07
CA ILE A 237 1.32 -12.66 16.85
C ILE A 237 0.80 -13.57 15.74
N ALA A 238 -0.37 -13.23 15.17
CA ALA A 238 -1.14 -14.21 14.40
C ALA A 238 -1.63 -13.71 13.03
N GLY A 239 -1.33 -12.47 12.68
CA GLY A 239 -1.65 -11.90 11.39
C GLY A 239 -0.57 -10.94 10.91
N ALA A 240 -0.20 -11.00 9.63
CA ALA A 240 0.66 -10.01 9.01
C ALA A 240 0.28 -9.82 7.54
N ALA A 241 0.25 -8.57 7.08
CA ALA A 241 0.08 -8.25 5.67
C ALA A 241 0.62 -6.84 5.37
N GLY A 242 1.11 -6.65 4.16
CA GLY A 242 1.41 -5.31 3.65
C GLY A 242 0.17 -4.41 3.69
N ASP A 243 0.37 -3.10 3.86
CA ASP A 243 -0.71 -2.13 4.09
C ASP A 243 -1.84 -2.21 3.05
N GLN A 244 -1.50 -2.32 1.79
CA GLN A 244 -2.49 -2.36 0.71
C GLN A 244 -3.24 -3.69 0.65
N GLN A 245 -2.57 -4.81 0.97
CA GLN A 245 -3.17 -6.14 1.08
C GLN A 245 -4.06 -6.22 2.32
N ALA A 246 -3.61 -5.69 3.45
CA ALA A 246 -4.43 -5.58 4.65
C ALA A 246 -5.69 -4.76 4.39
N ALA A 247 -5.58 -3.60 3.70
CA ALA A 247 -6.74 -2.81 3.32
C ALA A 247 -7.71 -3.57 2.39
N LEU A 248 -7.20 -4.35 1.42
CA LEU A 248 -8.03 -5.21 0.57
C LEU A 248 -8.81 -6.24 1.40
N PHE A 249 -8.15 -6.84 2.40
CA PHE A 249 -8.77 -7.80 3.30
C PHE A 249 -9.78 -7.13 4.24
N GLY A 250 -9.43 -6.00 4.84
CA GLY A 250 -10.29 -5.20 5.72
C GLY A 250 -11.53 -4.65 5.01
N GLN A 251 -11.41 -4.35 3.73
CA GLN A 251 -12.54 -4.02 2.86
C GLN A 251 -13.36 -5.25 2.45
N THR A 252 -13.03 -6.44 2.96
CA THR A 252 -13.73 -7.68 2.62
C THR A 252 -13.84 -7.97 1.11
N CYS A 253 -12.80 -7.65 0.35
CA CYS A 253 -12.72 -7.94 -1.08
C CYS A 253 -12.32 -9.41 -1.31
N PHE A 254 -13.17 -10.34 -0.86
CA PHE A 254 -12.85 -11.78 -0.80
C PHE A 254 -13.09 -12.54 -2.11
N ARG A 255 -13.80 -11.93 -3.06
CA ARG A 255 -14.14 -12.57 -4.35
C ARG A 255 -13.36 -11.92 -5.49
N ALA A 256 -13.02 -12.71 -6.50
CA ALA A 256 -12.44 -12.19 -7.73
C ALA A 256 -13.35 -11.11 -8.36
N GLY A 257 -12.76 -9.98 -8.77
CA GLY A 257 -13.46 -8.82 -9.29
C GLY A 257 -13.89 -7.79 -8.23
N GLU A 258 -13.74 -8.10 -6.94
CA GLU A 258 -13.86 -7.07 -5.89
C GLU A 258 -12.54 -6.30 -5.79
N ALA A 259 -12.64 -5.00 -5.76
CA ALA A 259 -11.49 -4.10 -5.73
C ALA A 259 -11.65 -3.03 -4.65
N LYS A 260 -10.49 -2.58 -4.14
CA LYS A 260 -10.44 -1.42 -3.27
C LYS A 260 -9.55 -0.33 -3.87
N ASN A 261 -9.84 0.92 -3.54
CA ASN A 261 -8.95 2.06 -3.80
C ASN A 261 -8.78 2.89 -2.54
N THR A 262 -7.53 3.06 -2.10
CA THR A 262 -7.19 3.97 -1.00
C THR A 262 -6.82 5.33 -1.58
N TYR A 263 -7.60 6.36 -1.24
CA TYR A 263 -7.39 7.75 -1.65
C TYR A 263 -6.55 8.51 -0.62
N GLY A 264 -5.24 8.44 -0.76
CA GLY A 264 -4.26 9.17 0.04
C GLY A 264 -3.58 10.28 -0.76
N THR A 265 -2.30 10.53 -0.50
CA THR A 265 -1.42 11.39 -1.31
C THR A 265 -1.44 10.98 -2.79
N GLY A 266 -1.31 9.68 -3.04
CA GLY A 266 -1.64 8.99 -4.29
C GLY A 266 -2.87 8.10 -4.12
N CYS A 267 -3.17 7.26 -5.12
CA CYS A 267 -4.14 6.19 -5.02
C CYS A 267 -3.47 4.83 -5.24
N PHE A 268 -3.89 3.86 -4.43
CA PHE A 268 -3.44 2.48 -4.56
C PHE A 268 -4.65 1.56 -4.75
N LEU A 269 -4.76 1.03 -5.97
CA LEU A 269 -5.83 0.11 -6.33
C LEU A 269 -5.34 -1.31 -6.25
N LEU A 270 -6.12 -2.17 -5.60
CA LEU A 270 -5.94 -3.62 -5.65
C LEU A 270 -7.27 -4.27 -6.05
N MET A 271 -7.19 -5.20 -7.01
CA MET A 271 -8.30 -6.06 -7.39
C MET A 271 -7.95 -7.51 -7.08
N ASN A 272 -8.80 -8.18 -6.31
CA ASN A 272 -8.71 -9.62 -6.11
C ASN A 272 -8.89 -10.35 -7.46
N THR A 273 -7.93 -11.17 -7.84
CA THR A 273 -7.96 -11.96 -9.10
C THR A 273 -8.20 -13.45 -8.87
N GLY A 274 -8.39 -13.88 -7.61
CA GLY A 274 -8.60 -15.28 -7.23
C GLY A 274 -7.29 -16.03 -6.97
N GLU A 275 -7.33 -17.35 -7.08
CA GLU A 275 -6.24 -18.26 -6.70
C GLU A 275 -5.15 -18.44 -7.78
N MET A 276 -5.27 -17.74 -8.91
CA MET A 276 -4.29 -17.81 -10.01
C MET A 276 -3.66 -16.44 -10.24
N PRO A 277 -2.32 -16.34 -10.34
CA PRO A 277 -1.67 -15.08 -10.65
C PRO A 277 -1.98 -14.65 -12.09
N VAL A 278 -2.32 -13.37 -12.26
CA VAL A 278 -2.56 -12.76 -13.58
C VAL A 278 -1.33 -11.95 -13.97
N SER A 279 -0.68 -12.31 -15.06
CA SER A 279 0.44 -11.52 -15.58
C SER A 279 -0.05 -10.29 -16.31
N SER A 280 0.34 -9.11 -15.86
CA SER A 280 -0.05 -7.86 -16.49
C SER A 280 0.79 -7.56 -17.74
N LYS A 281 0.09 -7.10 -18.80
CA LYS A 281 0.70 -6.53 -20.03
C LYS A 281 0.45 -5.02 -20.13
N ASN A 282 -0.37 -4.48 -19.22
CA ASN A 282 -0.83 -3.09 -19.23
C ASN A 282 -0.23 -2.27 -18.08
N GLY A 283 1.00 -2.58 -17.64
CA GLY A 283 1.73 -1.77 -16.67
C GLY A 283 1.29 -1.95 -15.22
N LEU A 284 0.54 -2.99 -14.88
CA LEU A 284 0.20 -3.32 -13.49
C LEU A 284 1.21 -4.30 -12.89
N VAL A 285 1.18 -4.48 -11.60
CA VAL A 285 1.96 -5.50 -10.90
C VAL A 285 1.03 -6.57 -10.33
N THR A 286 1.51 -7.82 -10.36
CA THR A 286 0.83 -8.94 -9.69
C THR A 286 1.46 -9.15 -8.33
N THR A 287 0.63 -9.29 -7.32
CA THR A 287 1.07 -9.47 -5.93
C THR A 287 0.24 -10.56 -5.26
N ILE A 288 0.74 -11.13 -4.17
CA ILE A 288 -0.06 -11.98 -3.31
C ILE A 288 -0.92 -11.07 -2.43
N ALA A 289 -2.23 -11.29 -2.45
CA ALA A 289 -3.18 -10.59 -1.59
C ALA A 289 -3.10 -11.12 -0.15
N TRP A 290 -3.18 -12.42 0.03
CA TRP A 290 -3.02 -13.12 1.31
C TRP A 290 -2.82 -14.62 1.12
N GLY A 291 -2.33 -15.27 2.18
CA GLY A 291 -2.32 -16.72 2.33
C GLY A 291 -3.07 -17.10 3.60
N ILE A 292 -4.06 -18.00 3.50
CA ILE A 292 -4.89 -18.52 4.61
C ILE A 292 -5.21 -19.97 4.36
N ASP A 293 -5.05 -20.84 5.36
CA ASP A 293 -5.44 -22.27 5.33
C ASP A 293 -4.91 -23.03 4.09
N GLY A 294 -3.66 -22.76 3.71
CA GLY A 294 -3.01 -23.39 2.57
C GLY A 294 -3.44 -22.89 1.21
N LYS A 295 -4.34 -21.91 1.15
CA LYS A 295 -4.74 -21.22 -0.07
C LYS A 295 -4.07 -19.88 -0.20
N VAL A 296 -3.74 -19.48 -1.42
CA VAL A 296 -3.17 -18.18 -1.75
C VAL A 296 -4.09 -17.45 -2.72
N VAL A 297 -4.39 -16.22 -2.42
CA VAL A 297 -5.16 -15.32 -3.27
C VAL A 297 -4.22 -14.24 -3.83
N TYR A 298 -4.38 -13.94 -5.10
CA TYR A 298 -3.59 -12.95 -5.82
C TYR A 298 -4.40 -11.68 -6.09
N ALA A 299 -3.67 -10.60 -6.34
CA ALA A 299 -4.26 -9.33 -6.74
C ALA A 299 -3.44 -8.68 -7.85
N LEU A 300 -4.12 -7.94 -8.72
CA LEU A 300 -3.50 -6.91 -9.56
C LEU A 300 -3.47 -5.60 -8.80
N GLU A 301 -2.34 -4.90 -8.88
CA GLU A 301 -2.14 -3.60 -8.25
C GLU A 301 -1.75 -2.55 -9.28
N GLY A 302 -2.37 -1.37 -9.19
CA GLY A 302 -1.98 -0.16 -9.89
C GLY A 302 -1.79 0.99 -8.92
N SER A 303 -0.68 1.71 -9.07
CA SER A 303 -0.31 2.84 -8.23
C SER A 303 -0.41 4.14 -9.01
N ILE A 304 -1.15 5.10 -8.47
CA ILE A 304 -1.31 6.47 -8.96
C ILE A 304 -0.54 7.38 -8.00
N PHE A 305 0.48 8.07 -8.49
CA PHE A 305 1.41 8.80 -7.64
C PHE A 305 0.84 10.09 -7.06
N VAL A 306 -0.06 10.75 -7.80
CA VAL A 306 -0.60 12.05 -7.42
C VAL A 306 -2.13 12.02 -7.44
N ALA A 307 -2.72 12.04 -6.25
CA ALA A 307 -4.16 12.14 -6.03
C ALA A 307 -4.46 13.26 -5.04
N GLY A 308 -4.54 12.99 -3.75
CA GLY A 308 -4.73 14.01 -2.70
C GLY A 308 -3.63 15.08 -2.70
N ALA A 309 -2.42 14.74 -3.15
CA ALA A 309 -1.35 15.71 -3.35
C ALA A 309 -1.73 16.85 -4.32
N SER A 310 -2.60 16.59 -5.30
CA SER A 310 -3.09 17.63 -6.21
C SER A 310 -4.02 18.65 -5.50
N ILE A 311 -4.77 18.20 -4.51
CA ILE A 311 -5.59 19.09 -3.67
C ILE A 311 -4.73 19.88 -2.71
N GLN A 312 -3.67 19.27 -2.14
CA GLN A 312 -2.69 19.99 -1.33
C GLN A 312 -2.01 21.09 -2.17
N TRP A 313 -1.62 20.77 -3.41
CA TRP A 313 -1.06 21.76 -4.34
C TRP A 313 -2.04 22.93 -4.61
N LEU A 314 -3.33 22.68 -4.79
CA LEU A 314 -4.34 23.74 -4.93
C LEU A 314 -4.43 24.62 -3.67
N ARG A 315 -4.23 24.04 -2.49
CA ARG A 315 -4.23 24.75 -1.20
C ARG A 315 -2.92 25.51 -0.97
N ASP A 316 -1.78 24.81 -1.08
CA ASP A 316 -0.50 25.29 -0.57
C ASP A 316 0.23 26.20 -1.58
N GLU A 317 0.16 25.90 -2.87
CA GLU A 317 0.87 26.63 -3.92
C GLU A 317 -0.06 27.57 -4.70
N MET A 318 -1.20 27.06 -5.19
CA MET A 318 -2.11 27.84 -5.99
C MET A 318 -3.00 28.78 -5.16
N LYS A 319 -3.16 28.51 -3.85
CA LYS A 319 -4.03 29.29 -2.94
C LYS A 319 -5.48 29.43 -3.44
N PHE A 320 -6.00 28.39 -4.10
CA PHE A 320 -7.37 28.38 -4.61
C PHE A 320 -8.39 27.96 -3.56
N ILE A 321 -7.94 27.26 -2.52
CA ILE A 321 -8.71 26.79 -1.36
C ILE A 321 -7.88 26.98 -0.10
N ASP A 322 -8.52 27.12 1.05
CA ASP A 322 -7.85 27.29 2.35
C ASP A 322 -7.68 25.95 3.07
N SER A 323 -8.60 25.00 2.82
CA SER A 323 -8.55 23.64 3.36
C SER A 323 -8.85 22.63 2.25
N SER A 324 -8.30 21.41 2.36
CA SER A 324 -8.61 20.32 1.44
C SER A 324 -10.11 19.97 1.43
N THR A 325 -10.80 20.17 2.56
CA THR A 325 -12.25 19.95 2.68
C THR A 325 -13.08 20.95 1.86
N ASP A 326 -12.54 22.15 1.56
CA ASP A 326 -13.23 23.15 0.74
C ASP A 326 -13.36 22.73 -0.72
N SER A 327 -12.56 21.76 -1.16
CA SER A 327 -12.50 21.33 -2.56
C SER A 327 -13.87 20.88 -3.09
N GLU A 328 -14.67 20.17 -2.29
CA GLU A 328 -16.02 19.76 -2.66
C GLU A 328 -16.94 20.96 -2.84
N TYR A 329 -17.00 21.84 -1.84
CA TYR A 329 -17.87 23.02 -1.90
C TYR A 329 -17.52 23.94 -3.05
N MET A 330 -16.22 24.18 -3.27
CA MET A 330 -15.75 25.04 -4.36
C MET A 330 -16.03 24.44 -5.76
N ALA A 331 -15.81 23.11 -5.91
CA ALA A 331 -16.12 22.42 -7.16
C ALA A 331 -17.62 22.41 -7.50
N ARG A 332 -18.50 22.42 -6.49
CA ARG A 332 -19.96 22.49 -6.68
C ARG A 332 -20.47 23.86 -7.13
N LYS A 333 -19.63 24.92 -7.12
CA LYS A 333 -20.01 26.25 -7.66
C LYS A 333 -20.14 26.27 -9.18
N VAL A 334 -19.66 25.23 -9.86
CA VAL A 334 -19.79 25.05 -11.32
C VAL A 334 -20.41 23.69 -11.62
N LYS A 335 -21.15 23.61 -12.74
CA LYS A 335 -21.83 22.36 -13.14
C LYS A 335 -20.88 21.31 -13.70
N ASP A 336 -19.87 21.74 -14.44
CA ASP A 336 -18.87 20.92 -15.10
C ASP A 336 -17.51 21.63 -15.12
N THR A 337 -16.52 21.08 -15.81
CA THR A 337 -15.18 21.68 -15.93
C THR A 337 -15.04 22.69 -17.06
N ASN A 338 -16.10 22.95 -17.80
CA ASN A 338 -16.12 23.80 -19.00
C ASN A 338 -15.00 23.42 -20.00
N GLY A 339 -14.75 22.11 -20.15
CA GLY A 339 -13.72 21.56 -21.03
C GLY A 339 -12.29 21.63 -20.50
N CYS A 340 -12.08 22.10 -19.26
CA CYS A 340 -10.78 22.08 -18.59
C CYS A 340 -10.48 20.68 -18.08
N TYR A 341 -9.23 20.21 -18.28
CA TYR A 341 -8.69 18.98 -17.74
C TYR A 341 -7.36 19.28 -17.03
N VAL A 342 -7.15 18.67 -15.86
CA VAL A 342 -5.90 18.73 -15.11
C VAL A 342 -5.30 17.35 -15.10
N VAL A 343 -4.06 17.21 -15.56
CA VAL A 343 -3.26 15.98 -15.45
C VAL A 343 -2.19 16.23 -14.39
N PRO A 344 -2.34 15.69 -13.15
CA PRO A 344 -1.48 16.05 -12.03
C PRO A 344 -0.20 15.22 -12.00
N ALA A 345 0.57 15.20 -13.08
CA ALA A 345 1.81 14.43 -13.23
C ALA A 345 3.01 15.11 -12.58
N PHE A 346 2.91 15.56 -11.31
CA PHE A 346 3.97 16.37 -10.65
C PHE A 346 5.29 15.61 -10.50
N THR A 347 5.22 14.28 -10.35
CA THR A 347 6.37 13.38 -10.23
C THR A 347 6.38 12.31 -11.32
N GLY A 348 5.83 12.63 -12.49
CA GLY A 348 5.54 11.69 -13.55
C GLY A 348 4.19 11.00 -13.40
N LEU A 349 3.89 10.09 -14.31
CA LEU A 349 2.69 9.25 -14.29
C LEU A 349 3.05 7.81 -13.87
N GLY A 350 2.29 7.26 -12.93
CA GLY A 350 2.37 5.85 -12.54
C GLY A 350 1.59 4.93 -13.49
N ALA A 351 1.03 3.86 -12.95
CA ALA A 351 0.25 2.91 -13.72
C ALA A 351 -0.98 3.58 -14.39
N PRO A 352 -1.34 3.18 -15.61
CA PRO A 352 -0.68 2.20 -16.47
C PRO A 352 0.43 2.78 -17.37
N TYR A 353 0.71 4.07 -17.29
CA TYR A 353 1.52 4.83 -18.24
C TYR A 353 3.03 4.72 -18.02
N TRP A 354 3.50 4.74 -16.76
CA TRP A 354 4.90 4.66 -16.36
C TRP A 354 5.81 5.68 -17.07
N ASP A 355 5.35 6.94 -17.17
CA ASP A 355 6.13 8.03 -17.75
C ASP A 355 6.71 8.92 -16.66
N GLN A 356 8.00 8.75 -16.36
CA GLN A 356 8.72 9.56 -15.36
C GLN A 356 9.01 10.99 -15.85
N TYR A 357 8.93 11.24 -17.16
CA TYR A 357 9.15 12.55 -17.77
C TYR A 357 7.87 13.36 -17.95
N ALA A 358 6.72 12.77 -17.73
CA ALA A 358 5.47 13.52 -17.71
C ALA A 358 5.48 14.60 -16.62
N ARG A 359 4.83 15.73 -16.87
CA ARG A 359 4.67 16.83 -15.89
C ARG A 359 3.24 17.28 -15.83
N GLY A 360 2.90 17.93 -14.67
CA GLY A 360 1.57 18.48 -14.44
C GLY A 360 1.14 19.41 -15.58
N THR A 361 -0.06 19.16 -16.12
CA THR A 361 -0.53 19.86 -17.32
C THR A 361 -2.00 20.24 -17.14
N ILE A 362 -2.35 21.48 -17.54
CA ILE A 362 -3.73 21.98 -17.58
C ILE A 362 -4.06 22.30 -19.01
N VAL A 363 -5.10 21.68 -19.57
CA VAL A 363 -5.54 21.89 -20.96
C VAL A 363 -7.01 22.32 -21.03
N GLY A 364 -7.43 22.83 -22.18
CA GLY A 364 -8.82 23.24 -22.39
C GLY A 364 -9.18 24.60 -21.77
N LEU A 365 -8.19 25.43 -21.44
CA LEU A 365 -8.41 26.77 -20.90
C LEU A 365 -9.03 27.69 -21.95
N THR A 366 -10.16 28.27 -21.60
CA THR A 366 -10.84 29.33 -22.36
C THR A 366 -11.06 30.52 -21.42
N ARG A 367 -11.45 31.67 -21.96
CA ARG A 367 -11.77 32.84 -21.15
C ARG A 367 -12.87 32.61 -20.10
N GLY A 368 -13.72 31.60 -20.30
CA GLY A 368 -14.80 31.22 -19.37
C GLY A 368 -14.35 30.30 -18.24
N VAL A 369 -13.13 29.74 -18.26
CA VAL A 369 -12.61 28.88 -17.20
C VAL A 369 -12.11 29.74 -16.05
N ASN A 370 -12.55 29.42 -14.83
CA ASN A 370 -12.12 30.06 -13.60
C ASN A 370 -11.62 29.03 -12.58
N LYS A 371 -11.18 29.49 -11.40
CA LYS A 371 -10.60 28.61 -10.36
C LYS A 371 -11.51 27.45 -9.95
N TYR A 372 -12.84 27.62 -9.96
CA TYR A 372 -13.78 26.56 -9.58
C TYR A 372 -13.80 25.42 -10.60
N HIS A 373 -13.65 25.74 -11.91
CA HIS A 373 -13.51 24.73 -12.95
C HIS A 373 -12.20 23.96 -12.80
N VAL A 374 -11.09 24.63 -12.44
CA VAL A 374 -9.79 23.98 -12.20
C VAL A 374 -9.87 23.05 -10.99
N ILE A 375 -10.46 23.52 -9.88
CA ILE A 375 -10.67 22.68 -8.68
C ILE A 375 -11.49 21.44 -9.02
N ARG A 376 -12.58 21.63 -9.77
CA ARG A 376 -13.43 20.51 -10.22
C ARG A 376 -12.68 19.55 -11.15
N ALA A 377 -11.91 20.06 -12.10
CA ALA A 377 -11.10 19.25 -13.01
C ALA A 377 -10.00 18.47 -12.26
N THR A 378 -9.45 19.03 -11.18
CA THR A 378 -8.49 18.34 -10.30
C THR A 378 -9.15 17.18 -9.55
N LEU A 379 -10.37 17.32 -9.04
CA LEU A 379 -11.12 16.20 -8.46
C LEU A 379 -11.45 15.15 -9.51
N GLU A 380 -11.96 15.55 -10.69
CA GLU A 380 -12.25 14.61 -11.79
C GLU A 380 -10.99 13.85 -12.24
N SER A 381 -9.80 14.46 -12.18
CA SER A 381 -8.55 13.81 -12.58
C SER A 381 -8.23 12.57 -11.75
N MET A 382 -8.60 12.54 -10.47
CA MET A 382 -8.43 11.36 -9.63
C MET A 382 -9.33 10.22 -10.12
N ALA A 383 -10.61 10.52 -10.42
CA ALA A 383 -11.54 9.52 -10.93
C ALA A 383 -11.10 8.97 -12.29
N PHE A 384 -10.56 9.80 -13.16
CA PHE A 384 -10.03 9.36 -14.46
C PHE A 384 -8.81 8.46 -14.32
N GLN A 385 -7.81 8.84 -13.49
CA GLN A 385 -6.63 8.02 -13.26
C GLN A 385 -6.99 6.65 -12.67
N VAL A 386 -7.91 6.62 -11.69
CA VAL A 386 -8.42 5.37 -11.12
C VAL A 386 -9.10 4.52 -12.20
N ASN A 387 -9.91 5.13 -13.07
CA ASN A 387 -10.53 4.41 -14.18
C ASN A 387 -9.50 3.84 -15.17
N ASP A 388 -8.43 4.56 -15.48
CA ASP A 388 -7.37 4.06 -16.36
C ASP A 388 -6.74 2.77 -15.80
N VAL A 389 -6.51 2.71 -14.49
CA VAL A 389 -6.02 1.52 -13.80
C VAL A 389 -7.07 0.40 -13.82
N LEU A 390 -8.36 0.70 -13.58
CA LEU A 390 -9.44 -0.30 -13.63
C LEU A 390 -9.61 -0.91 -15.02
N GLU A 391 -9.51 -0.09 -16.07
CA GLU A 391 -9.55 -0.58 -17.47
C GLU A 391 -8.34 -1.47 -17.79
N ALA A 392 -7.15 -1.14 -17.27
CA ALA A 392 -5.97 -1.98 -17.38
C ALA A 392 -6.15 -3.32 -16.62
N MET A 393 -6.72 -3.28 -15.42
CA MET A 393 -7.04 -4.49 -14.64
C MET A 393 -8.01 -5.41 -15.39
N LYS A 394 -9.04 -4.84 -15.99
CA LYS A 394 -10.00 -5.59 -16.81
C LYS A 394 -9.33 -6.17 -18.06
N ALA A 395 -8.50 -5.40 -18.74
CA ALA A 395 -7.81 -5.84 -19.96
C ALA A 395 -6.84 -7.01 -19.67
N ASP A 396 -6.16 -7.00 -18.53
CA ASP A 396 -5.21 -8.04 -18.14
C ASP A 396 -5.89 -9.30 -17.60
N SER A 397 -6.93 -9.14 -16.78
CA SER A 397 -7.57 -10.26 -16.08
C SER A 397 -8.78 -10.85 -16.80
N GLY A 398 -9.42 -10.08 -17.68
CA GLY A 398 -10.74 -10.42 -18.22
C GLY A 398 -11.88 -10.32 -17.19
N ILE A 399 -11.59 -9.90 -15.95
CA ILE A 399 -12.55 -9.83 -14.85
C ILE A 399 -13.22 -8.45 -14.87
N ASN A 400 -14.55 -8.44 -14.81
CA ASN A 400 -15.29 -7.20 -14.64
C ASN A 400 -15.31 -6.77 -13.17
N LEU A 401 -15.12 -5.46 -12.94
CA LEU A 401 -15.31 -4.86 -11.62
C LEU A 401 -16.77 -5.05 -11.18
N THR A 402 -16.98 -5.61 -10.00
CA THR A 402 -18.31 -5.78 -9.41
C THR A 402 -18.70 -4.58 -8.55
N SER A 403 -17.74 -4.05 -7.79
CA SER A 403 -17.87 -2.82 -7.02
C SER A 403 -16.49 -2.31 -6.65
N LEU A 404 -16.37 -0.99 -6.48
CA LEU A 404 -15.16 -0.35 -5.97
C LEU A 404 -15.38 0.06 -4.52
N LYS A 405 -14.67 -0.57 -3.60
CA LYS A 405 -14.66 -0.17 -2.20
C LYS A 405 -13.59 0.89 -1.98
N VAL A 406 -13.90 1.93 -1.21
CA VAL A 406 -13.03 3.10 -1.09
C VAL A 406 -12.73 3.44 0.37
N ASP A 407 -11.51 3.90 0.61
CA ASP A 407 -11.05 4.42 1.90
C ASP A 407 -10.01 5.52 1.72
N GLY A 408 -9.39 5.96 2.82
CA GLY A 408 -8.46 7.08 2.81
C GLY A 408 -9.15 8.44 2.88
N GLY A 409 -8.38 9.48 3.21
CA GLY A 409 -8.91 10.80 3.57
C GLY A 409 -9.80 11.45 2.50
N ALA A 410 -9.44 11.32 1.20
CA ALA A 410 -10.23 11.95 0.14
C ALA A 410 -11.54 11.20 -0.19
N SER A 411 -11.75 9.98 0.31
CA SER A 411 -13.02 9.25 0.17
C SER A 411 -14.17 9.92 0.93
N ALA A 412 -13.88 10.83 1.86
CA ALA A 412 -14.88 11.65 2.54
C ALA A 412 -15.59 12.65 1.61
N ASN A 413 -14.96 13.03 0.48
CA ASN A 413 -15.52 13.94 -0.50
C ASN A 413 -16.60 13.23 -1.34
N ASN A 414 -17.86 13.56 -1.09
CA ASN A 414 -19.00 12.90 -1.77
C ASN A 414 -19.06 13.22 -3.28
N LEU A 415 -18.60 14.41 -3.69
CA LEU A 415 -18.56 14.76 -5.11
C LEU A 415 -17.53 13.91 -5.86
N LEU A 416 -16.34 13.72 -5.27
CA LEU A 416 -15.31 12.84 -5.83
C LEU A 416 -15.80 11.40 -5.93
N MET A 417 -16.48 10.89 -4.91
CA MET A 417 -17.01 9.51 -4.92
C MET A 417 -18.09 9.33 -5.99
N GLN A 418 -18.97 10.33 -6.20
CA GLN A 418 -19.94 10.31 -7.30
C GLN A 418 -19.24 10.36 -8.65
N MET A 419 -18.25 11.26 -8.84
CA MET A 419 -17.44 11.31 -10.06
C MET A 419 -16.76 9.96 -10.34
N GLN A 420 -16.27 9.29 -9.30
CA GLN A 420 -15.66 7.96 -9.46
C GLN A 420 -16.68 6.92 -9.92
N ALA A 421 -17.86 6.87 -9.32
CA ALA A 421 -18.92 5.96 -9.76
C ALA A 421 -19.31 6.21 -11.22
N ASP A 422 -19.50 7.47 -11.59
CA ASP A 422 -19.86 7.91 -12.93
C ASP A 422 -18.80 7.51 -13.97
N ILE A 423 -17.52 7.76 -13.68
CA ILE A 423 -16.43 7.52 -14.63
C ILE A 423 -16.09 6.03 -14.73
N SER A 424 -16.06 5.30 -13.61
CA SER A 424 -15.80 3.85 -13.63
C SER A 424 -17.01 3.02 -14.10
N ASN A 425 -18.20 3.63 -14.14
CA ASN A 425 -19.47 2.97 -14.44
C ASN A 425 -19.68 1.73 -13.55
N ALA A 426 -19.38 1.88 -12.28
CA ALA A 426 -19.53 0.83 -11.26
C ALA A 426 -19.89 1.46 -9.91
N PRO A 427 -20.64 0.74 -9.05
CA PRO A 427 -20.94 1.22 -7.71
C PRO A 427 -19.66 1.48 -6.89
N VAL A 428 -19.61 2.61 -6.19
CA VAL A 428 -18.56 2.96 -5.25
C VAL A 428 -19.11 2.86 -3.83
N ASN A 429 -18.52 1.98 -3.04
CA ASN A 429 -18.94 1.65 -1.69
C ASN A 429 -17.97 2.23 -0.66
N ARG A 430 -18.43 3.20 0.14
CA ARG A 430 -17.68 3.73 1.26
C ARG A 430 -18.11 3.03 2.55
N PRO A 431 -17.18 2.41 3.32
CA PRO A 431 -17.51 1.79 4.60
C PRO A 431 -17.66 2.83 5.72
N VAL A 432 -18.33 2.43 6.80
CA VAL A 432 -18.40 3.21 8.05
C VAL A 432 -17.02 3.32 8.69
N CYS A 433 -16.29 2.21 8.79
CA CYS A 433 -14.93 2.22 9.30
C CYS A 433 -13.93 2.47 8.14
N VAL A 434 -13.23 3.58 8.20
CA VAL A 434 -12.22 3.97 7.19
C VAL A 434 -10.82 3.46 7.51
N GLU A 435 -10.60 2.89 8.71
CA GLU A 435 -9.32 2.30 9.15
C GLU A 435 -9.18 0.85 8.67
N THR A 436 -9.44 0.64 7.39
CA THR A 436 -9.53 -0.69 6.77
C THR A 436 -8.20 -1.43 6.76
N THR A 437 -7.08 -0.72 6.74
CA THR A 437 -5.72 -1.29 6.79
C THR A 437 -5.48 -2.00 8.13
N ALA A 438 -5.66 -1.29 9.25
CA ALA A 438 -5.51 -1.87 10.58
C ALA A 438 -6.55 -2.98 10.84
N MET A 439 -7.78 -2.76 10.38
CA MET A 439 -8.85 -3.76 10.49
C MET A 439 -8.52 -5.06 9.74
N GLY A 440 -7.90 -4.97 8.55
CA GLY A 440 -7.47 -6.15 7.79
C GLY A 440 -6.42 -6.97 8.55
N ALA A 441 -5.44 -6.32 9.18
CA ALA A 441 -4.47 -7.01 10.02
C ALA A 441 -5.13 -7.66 11.24
N ALA A 442 -6.09 -6.97 11.87
CA ALA A 442 -6.87 -7.52 12.97
C ALA A 442 -7.66 -8.76 12.53
N TYR A 443 -8.35 -8.71 11.38
CA TYR A 443 -9.11 -9.84 10.85
C TYR A 443 -8.24 -11.06 10.55
N LEU A 444 -7.08 -10.86 9.94
CA LEU A 444 -6.11 -11.96 9.68
C LEU A 444 -5.66 -12.61 11.00
N ALA A 445 -5.33 -11.81 12.01
CA ALA A 445 -4.94 -12.31 13.32
C ALA A 445 -6.09 -13.04 14.04
N GLY A 446 -7.27 -12.44 14.03
CA GLY A 446 -8.45 -13.00 14.68
C GLY A 446 -8.90 -14.33 14.07
N LEU A 447 -8.81 -14.49 12.74
CA LEU A 447 -9.06 -15.78 12.07
C LEU A 447 -8.08 -16.86 12.52
N ALA A 448 -6.78 -16.52 12.60
CA ALA A 448 -5.74 -17.49 12.96
C ALA A 448 -5.90 -18.06 14.39
N VAL A 449 -6.56 -17.33 15.29
CA VAL A 449 -6.77 -17.74 16.69
C VAL A 449 -8.24 -18.09 17.00
N GLY A 450 -9.11 -18.08 15.99
CA GLY A 450 -10.53 -18.41 16.16
C GLY A 450 -11.35 -17.35 16.90
N TYR A 451 -10.90 -16.10 16.90
CA TYR A 451 -11.69 -14.97 17.44
C TYR A 451 -12.88 -14.64 16.54
N TRP A 452 -12.70 -14.70 15.24
CA TRP A 452 -13.74 -14.84 14.22
C TRP A 452 -13.63 -16.22 13.60
N GLU A 453 -14.77 -16.90 13.46
CA GLU A 453 -14.79 -18.29 12.98
C GLU A 453 -14.57 -18.41 11.46
N SER A 454 -14.93 -17.37 10.71
CA SER A 454 -14.92 -17.39 9.25
C SER A 454 -14.83 -16.00 8.61
N MET A 455 -14.50 -15.98 7.31
CA MET A 455 -14.56 -14.76 6.49
C MET A 455 -16.01 -14.23 6.36
N ASP A 456 -17.02 -15.08 6.50
CA ASP A 456 -18.43 -14.64 6.50
C ASP A 456 -18.79 -13.91 7.80
N ASP A 457 -18.18 -14.27 8.94
CA ASP A 457 -18.31 -13.52 10.20
C ASP A 457 -17.74 -12.11 10.05
N ILE A 458 -16.55 -12.02 9.47
CA ILE A 458 -15.91 -10.75 9.16
C ILE A 458 -16.77 -9.88 8.24
N LYS A 459 -17.39 -10.47 7.22
CA LYS A 459 -18.29 -9.74 6.32
C LYS A 459 -19.49 -9.12 7.04
N ARG A 460 -20.00 -9.77 8.09
CA ARG A 460 -21.11 -9.21 8.89
C ARG A 460 -20.71 -7.97 9.67
N ASN A 461 -19.43 -7.84 10.01
CA ASN A 461 -18.91 -6.65 10.70
C ASN A 461 -18.68 -5.47 9.75
N TRP A 462 -18.52 -5.74 8.43
CA TRP A 462 -18.32 -4.70 7.44
C TRP A 462 -19.66 -4.02 7.11
N SER A 463 -19.77 -2.74 7.36
CA SER A 463 -20.98 -1.95 7.12
C SER A 463 -20.71 -0.80 6.17
N ILE A 464 -21.70 -0.53 5.31
CA ILE A 464 -21.65 0.55 4.32
C ILE A 464 -22.14 1.83 4.95
N ASP A 465 -21.35 2.92 4.86
CA ASP A 465 -21.80 4.28 5.11
C ASP A 465 -22.64 4.79 3.94
N ARG A 466 -22.08 4.66 2.71
CA ARG A 466 -22.78 5.14 1.51
C ARG A 466 -22.37 4.37 0.26
N VAL A 467 -23.37 4.14 -0.61
CA VAL A 467 -23.17 3.68 -1.99
C VAL A 467 -23.40 4.85 -2.93
N PHE A 468 -22.48 5.01 -3.89
CA PHE A 468 -22.61 5.96 -5.00
C PHE A 468 -22.81 5.15 -6.28
N GLU A 469 -23.96 5.31 -6.89
CA GLU A 469 -24.31 4.65 -8.16
C GLU A 469 -23.96 5.54 -9.35
N PRO A 470 -23.59 4.97 -10.52
CA PRO A 470 -23.39 5.74 -11.74
C PRO A 470 -24.66 6.48 -12.17
N GLU A 471 -24.55 7.79 -12.41
CA GLU A 471 -25.69 8.66 -12.76
C GLU A 471 -25.57 9.31 -14.15
N ILE A 472 -24.35 9.38 -14.71
CA ILE A 472 -24.16 10.04 -16.01
C ILE A 472 -24.53 9.15 -17.20
N ALA A 473 -25.02 9.77 -18.29
CA ALA A 473 -25.31 9.07 -19.53
C ALA A 473 -24.02 8.50 -20.18
N ALA A 474 -24.15 7.36 -20.85
CA ALA A 474 -23.02 6.64 -21.43
C ALA A 474 -22.23 7.47 -22.46
N ASP A 475 -22.93 8.23 -23.32
CA ASP A 475 -22.32 9.11 -24.31
C ASP A 475 -21.49 10.24 -23.68
N LEU A 476 -21.97 10.82 -22.59
CA LEU A 476 -21.24 11.83 -21.84
C LEU A 476 -19.98 11.22 -21.17
N ARG A 477 -20.10 10.02 -20.58
CA ARG A 477 -18.97 9.28 -20.02
C ARG A 477 -17.90 9.02 -21.08
N GLU A 478 -18.28 8.47 -22.24
CA GLU A 478 -17.37 8.19 -23.35
C GLU A 478 -16.66 9.45 -23.85
N LYS A 479 -17.39 10.55 -23.99
CA LYS A 479 -16.83 11.85 -24.37
C LYS A 479 -15.78 12.31 -23.36
N LYS A 480 -16.08 12.24 -22.06
CA LYS A 480 -15.15 12.62 -20.97
C LYS A 480 -13.89 11.76 -21.03
N LEU A 481 -14.01 10.44 -21.14
CA LEU A 481 -12.86 9.51 -21.22
C LEU A 481 -11.99 9.77 -22.47
N LYS A 482 -12.61 10.03 -23.63
CA LYS A 482 -11.87 10.39 -24.84
C LYS A 482 -11.07 11.67 -24.67
N MET A 483 -11.65 12.69 -24.04
CA MET A 483 -10.97 13.97 -23.81
C MET A 483 -9.90 13.86 -22.72
N TRP A 484 -10.12 13.03 -21.70
CA TRP A 484 -9.10 12.71 -20.71
C TRP A 484 -7.85 12.08 -21.34
N LYS A 485 -8.01 11.04 -22.17
CA LYS A 485 -6.89 10.42 -22.91
C LYS A 485 -6.10 11.44 -23.75
N LYS A 486 -6.80 12.39 -24.37
CA LYS A 486 -6.17 13.49 -25.11
C LYS A 486 -5.39 14.43 -24.18
N ALA A 487 -5.93 14.73 -22.99
CA ALA A 487 -5.24 15.57 -22.00
C ALA A 487 -3.98 14.90 -21.48
N VAL A 488 -4.03 13.60 -21.13
CA VAL A 488 -2.87 12.81 -20.70
C VAL A 488 -1.77 12.81 -21.76
N ALA A 489 -2.14 12.67 -23.05
CA ALA A 489 -1.17 12.71 -24.14
C ALA A 489 -0.39 14.04 -24.24
N CYS A 490 -0.94 15.15 -23.73
CA CYS A 490 -0.24 16.43 -23.66
C CYS A 490 0.81 16.51 -22.54
N ALA A 491 0.75 15.60 -21.56
CA ALA A 491 1.67 15.57 -20.43
C ALA A 491 2.90 14.68 -20.67
N PHE A 492 2.84 13.75 -21.64
CA PHE A 492 3.89 12.78 -21.89
C PHE A 492 5.23 13.42 -22.30
N ASN A 493 6.31 12.84 -21.81
CA ASN A 493 7.69 13.17 -22.18
C ASN A 493 8.04 14.67 -22.02
N TRP A 494 7.29 15.44 -21.26
CA TRP A 494 7.46 16.90 -21.14
C TRP A 494 8.88 17.27 -20.72
N ALA A 495 9.47 16.57 -19.76
CA ALA A 495 10.80 16.84 -19.22
C ALA A 495 11.88 15.90 -19.81
N LYS A 496 11.67 15.31 -20.97
CA LYS A 496 12.64 14.33 -21.54
C LYS A 496 13.94 14.96 -22.01
N ASP A 497 13.89 16.23 -22.37
CA ASP A 497 15.03 17.00 -22.93
C ASP A 497 15.55 18.05 -21.94
N GLU A 498 15.08 18.03 -20.68
CA GLU A 498 15.60 18.83 -19.56
C GLU A 498 16.75 18.06 -18.85
#